data_a3a587ed986fe8f28f919a5f04da19d1
#
_entry.id   a3a587ed986fe8f28f919a5f04da19d1
#
_cell.length_a   1.000
_cell.length_b   1.000
_cell.length_c   1.000
_cell.angle_alpha   90.00
_cell.angle_beta   90.00
_cell.angle_gamma   90.00
#
_symmetry.space_group_name_H-M   'P 1'
#
loop_
_entity.id
_entity.type
_entity.pdbx_description
1 polymer ?
#
loop_
_entity_poly.entity_id
_entity_poly.type
_entity_poly.pdbx_seq_one_letter_code
_entity_poly.pdbx_strand_id
1 'polypeptide(L)'
;KRNPKMLTGEALRSGLRQIVKRPFRLVPYFDPGVWGGQWMKEVCGLDSKQDNFAWSFDGVPEENSLYLKYNQTRIEIPAMDLVLYQPRELLGMKTYCRFGAEFPIRFDFLDTIGGQNLSLQVHPLTEYIKSHFGMTYTQDESYYILDCQDGGGVYLGLKDNIRPHEMIDDLNKAQKGEGSFDAERYVNFFEAKKHDHYLIPAGTVHCSSSNCMVLEISATPYIFTFKLWDWDRLGLDGLPRPIHIEDGAKNIQWDRTTQWVKDNLVNNIQIIHDEDDYLEFTSISILEDVKFDIESERDEWLKQYQGKANVCIE
;
A
#
# COMPACT_ATOMS: atom_id res chain seq x y z
N LYS A 1 -23.44 35.22 -22.71
CA LYS A 1 -22.91 33.99 -22.11
C LYS A 1 -22.70 34.30 -20.65
N ARG A 2 -23.48 33.71 -19.73
CA ARG A 2 -23.29 33.85 -18.29
C ARG A 2 -21.99 33.11 -17.94
N ASN A 3 -21.06 33.81 -17.27
CA ASN A 3 -19.92 33.18 -16.63
C ASN A 3 -20.40 32.01 -15.78
N PRO A 4 -19.75 30.85 -15.82
CA PRO A 4 -20.05 29.79 -14.88
C PRO A 4 -19.95 30.40 -13.47
N LYS A 5 -20.98 30.20 -12.67
CA LYS A 5 -20.98 30.70 -11.30
C LYS A 5 -19.79 30.04 -10.60
N MET A 6 -18.80 30.82 -10.22
CA MET A 6 -17.65 30.34 -9.48
C MET A 6 -18.15 29.62 -8.22
N LEU A 7 -17.58 28.45 -7.95
CA LEU A 7 -17.81 27.77 -6.69
C LEU A 7 -17.29 28.67 -5.55
N THR A 8 -18.19 29.13 -4.70
CA THR A 8 -17.78 29.91 -3.54
C THR A 8 -17.18 29.00 -2.48
N GLY A 9 -16.25 29.51 -1.66
CA GLY A 9 -15.70 28.75 -0.55
C GLY A 9 -16.78 28.22 0.41
N GLU A 10 -17.89 28.92 0.54
CA GLU A 10 -19.04 28.45 1.35
C GLU A 10 -19.76 27.27 0.69
N ALA A 11 -19.97 27.31 -0.61
CA ALA A 11 -20.58 26.20 -1.36
C ALA A 11 -19.70 24.95 -1.32
N LEU A 12 -18.36 25.11 -1.43
CA LEU A 12 -17.40 24.02 -1.26
C LEU A 12 -17.50 23.42 0.15
N ARG A 13 -17.40 24.23 1.20
CA ARG A 13 -17.53 23.77 2.59
C ARG A 13 -18.86 23.07 2.85
N SER A 14 -19.96 23.61 2.31
CA SER A 14 -21.28 22.96 2.43
C SER A 14 -21.32 21.60 1.74
N GLY A 15 -20.72 21.49 0.55
CA GLY A 15 -20.59 20.23 -0.18
C GLY A 15 -19.80 19.19 0.60
N LEU A 16 -18.64 19.56 1.14
CA LEU A 16 -17.80 18.68 1.96
C LEU A 16 -18.51 18.19 3.22
N ARG A 17 -19.25 19.07 3.91
CA ARG A 17 -20.08 18.67 5.07
C ARG A 17 -21.20 17.69 4.73
N GLN A 18 -21.70 17.71 3.51
CA GLN A 18 -22.74 16.78 3.10
C GLN A 18 -22.17 15.43 2.69
N ILE A 19 -20.98 15.42 2.07
CA ILE A 19 -20.33 14.17 1.62
C ILE A 19 -20.01 13.26 2.80
N VAL A 20 -19.40 13.76 3.88
CA VAL A 20 -19.02 12.94 5.05
C VAL A 20 -20.19 12.29 5.79
N LYS A 21 -21.43 12.69 5.50
CA LYS A 21 -22.62 12.11 6.14
C LYS A 21 -23.06 10.78 5.53
N ARG A 22 -22.42 10.36 4.46
CA ARG A 22 -22.75 9.12 3.72
C ARG A 22 -21.54 8.64 2.96
N PRO A 23 -21.46 7.36 2.60
CA PRO A 23 -20.43 6.86 1.72
C PRO A 23 -20.39 7.62 0.41
N PHE A 24 -19.19 7.77 -0.11
CA PHE A 24 -18.94 8.42 -1.37
C PHE A 24 -17.86 7.63 -2.13
N ARG A 25 -17.81 7.83 -3.43
CA ARG A 25 -16.80 7.20 -4.28
C ARG A 25 -15.63 8.15 -4.46
N LEU A 26 -14.42 7.60 -4.33
CA LEU A 26 -13.22 8.24 -4.84
C LEU A 26 -13.13 8.03 -6.36
N VAL A 27 -12.41 8.90 -7.02
CA VAL A 27 -12.01 8.70 -8.42
C VAL A 27 -10.83 7.73 -8.39
N PRO A 28 -10.92 6.58 -9.06
CA PRO A 28 -9.79 5.67 -9.12
C PRO A 28 -8.58 6.35 -9.76
N TYR A 29 -7.43 6.15 -9.18
CA TYR A 29 -6.15 6.60 -9.69
C TYR A 29 -5.38 5.41 -10.27
N PHE A 30 -4.70 5.61 -11.39
CA PHE A 30 -3.92 4.58 -12.08
C PHE A 30 -2.59 5.18 -12.48
N ASP A 31 -1.51 4.60 -11.98
CA ASP A 31 -0.16 5.07 -12.25
C ASP A 31 0.65 4.01 -13.04
N PRO A 32 1.20 4.35 -14.21
CA PRO A 32 2.07 3.46 -14.95
C PRO A 32 3.43 3.34 -14.25
N GLY A 33 3.98 2.15 -14.20
CA GLY A 33 5.31 1.88 -13.65
C GLY A 33 6.12 0.96 -14.53
N VAL A 34 7.45 1.10 -14.50
CA VAL A 34 8.36 0.28 -15.32
C VAL A 34 8.20 -1.23 -15.10
N TRP A 35 7.67 -1.61 -13.95
CA TRP A 35 7.42 -2.99 -13.56
C TRP A 35 5.94 -3.40 -13.71
N GLY A 36 5.07 -2.45 -14.06
CA GLY A 36 3.63 -2.66 -14.10
C GLY A 36 3.18 -3.72 -15.09
N GLY A 37 2.08 -4.38 -14.75
CA GLY A 37 1.51 -5.49 -15.48
C GLY A 37 0.33 -5.12 -16.39
N GLN A 38 -0.42 -6.13 -16.78
CA GLN A 38 -1.54 -6.04 -17.73
C GLN A 38 -2.89 -6.44 -17.10
N TRP A 39 -2.90 -6.99 -15.90
CA TRP A 39 -4.10 -7.53 -15.25
C TRP A 39 -5.20 -6.47 -15.12
N MET A 40 -4.84 -5.26 -14.72
CA MET A 40 -5.78 -4.14 -14.59
C MET A 40 -6.46 -3.79 -15.91
N LYS A 41 -5.73 -3.80 -17.01
CA LYS A 41 -6.30 -3.57 -18.35
C LYS A 41 -7.28 -4.66 -18.74
N GLU A 42 -6.89 -5.91 -18.55
CA GLU A 42 -7.64 -7.07 -18.98
C GLU A 42 -8.87 -7.32 -18.11
N VAL A 43 -8.71 -7.32 -16.79
CA VAL A 43 -9.77 -7.68 -15.84
C VAL A 43 -10.67 -6.50 -15.51
N CYS A 44 -10.11 -5.31 -15.32
CA CYS A 44 -10.91 -4.10 -15.06
C CYS A 44 -11.42 -3.41 -16.33
N GLY A 45 -11.02 -3.87 -17.51
CA GLY A 45 -11.47 -3.33 -18.78
C GLY A 45 -11.09 -1.86 -18.98
N LEU A 46 -9.88 -1.47 -18.54
CA LEU A 46 -9.43 -0.08 -18.63
C LEU A 46 -9.13 0.32 -20.07
N ASP A 47 -9.87 1.29 -20.59
CA ASP A 47 -9.58 1.95 -21.86
C ASP A 47 -8.49 3.01 -21.66
N SER A 48 -7.26 2.59 -21.71
CA SER A 48 -6.09 3.44 -21.54
C SER A 48 -5.05 3.18 -22.63
N LYS A 49 -4.36 4.26 -23.04
CA LYS A 49 -3.21 4.22 -23.94
C LYS A 49 -1.91 3.83 -23.23
N GLN A 50 -1.90 3.78 -21.90
CA GLN A 50 -0.74 3.35 -21.13
C GLN A 50 -0.43 1.89 -21.44
N ASP A 51 0.84 1.57 -21.53
CA ASP A 51 1.29 0.21 -21.85
C ASP A 51 1.07 -0.74 -20.69
N ASN A 52 1.16 -0.23 -19.45
CA ASN A 52 1.00 -0.98 -18.22
C ASN A 52 0.48 -0.11 -17.09
N PHE A 53 0.09 -0.75 -15.99
CA PHE A 53 -0.23 -0.07 -14.72
C PHE A 53 0.53 -0.71 -13.59
N ALA A 54 1.09 0.12 -12.73
CA ALA A 54 1.82 -0.29 -11.55
C ALA A 54 0.91 -0.24 -10.31
N TRP A 55 0.36 0.92 -10.03
CA TRP A 55 -0.58 1.17 -8.94
C TRP A 55 -1.97 1.49 -9.46
N SER A 56 -2.97 1.14 -8.67
CA SER A 56 -4.33 1.50 -9.01
C SER A 56 -5.27 1.36 -7.81
N PHE A 57 -6.43 2.00 -7.93
CA PHE A 57 -7.45 2.03 -6.89
C PHE A 57 -6.94 2.46 -5.52
N ASP A 58 -5.97 3.37 -5.51
CA ASP A 58 -5.34 3.85 -4.29
C ASP A 58 -6.36 4.44 -3.32
N GLY A 59 -6.27 4.03 -2.07
CA GLY A 59 -6.96 4.68 -0.97
C GLY A 59 -6.03 5.70 -0.30
N VAL A 60 -5.53 6.65 -1.08
CA VAL A 60 -4.59 7.67 -0.62
C VAL A 60 -5.16 9.05 -0.88
N PRO A 61 -5.55 9.80 0.16
CA PRO A 61 -6.20 11.10 -0.01
C PRO A 61 -5.38 12.12 -0.79
N GLU A 62 -4.06 12.02 -0.77
CA GLU A 62 -3.13 12.87 -1.51
C GLU A 62 -3.18 12.62 -3.02
N GLU A 63 -3.51 11.42 -3.45
CA GLU A 63 -3.51 10.99 -4.85
C GLU A 63 -4.92 10.91 -5.42
N ASN A 64 -5.90 10.58 -4.57
CA ASN A 64 -7.29 10.45 -5.00
C ASN A 64 -8.02 11.79 -5.07
N SER A 65 -9.01 11.84 -5.93
CA SER A 65 -10.00 12.90 -5.97
C SER A 65 -11.42 12.37 -5.75
N LEU A 66 -12.36 13.28 -5.57
CA LEU A 66 -13.78 13.00 -5.48
C LEU A 66 -14.59 14.05 -6.22
N TYR A 67 -15.85 13.75 -6.51
CA TYR A 67 -16.71 14.67 -7.22
C TYR A 67 -17.76 15.29 -6.32
N LEU A 68 -17.79 16.62 -6.28
CA LEU A 68 -18.90 17.38 -5.73
C LEU A 68 -19.89 17.73 -6.83
N LYS A 69 -21.18 17.48 -6.58
CA LYS A 69 -22.25 17.98 -7.42
C LYS A 69 -22.70 19.34 -6.90
N TYR A 70 -22.49 20.37 -7.71
CA TYR A 70 -22.94 21.73 -7.44
C TYR A 70 -23.89 22.19 -8.55
N ASN A 71 -25.17 22.35 -8.21
CA ASN A 71 -26.24 22.54 -9.22
C ASN A 71 -26.23 21.38 -10.24
N GLN A 72 -26.02 21.69 -11.52
CA GLN A 72 -25.91 20.70 -12.60
C GLN A 72 -24.45 20.41 -12.98
N THR A 73 -23.49 21.00 -12.27
CA THR A 73 -22.06 20.85 -12.55
C THR A 73 -21.44 19.85 -11.59
N ARG A 74 -20.65 18.94 -12.14
CA ARG A 74 -19.79 18.04 -11.39
C ARG A 74 -18.41 18.66 -11.30
N ILE A 75 -17.90 18.79 -10.08
CA ILE A 75 -16.62 19.44 -9.79
C ILE A 75 -15.74 18.40 -9.12
N GLU A 76 -14.57 18.18 -9.65
CA GLU A 76 -13.56 17.31 -9.07
C GLU A 76 -12.73 18.12 -8.07
N ILE A 77 -12.48 17.53 -6.91
CA ILE A 77 -11.67 18.11 -5.84
C ILE A 77 -10.74 17.03 -5.27
N PRO A 78 -9.57 17.40 -4.73
CA PRO A 78 -8.72 16.46 -4.00
C PRO A 78 -9.44 15.84 -2.80
N ALA A 79 -9.25 14.54 -2.59
CA ALA A 79 -9.81 13.86 -1.40
C ALA A 79 -9.21 14.40 -0.10
N MET A 80 -7.95 14.88 -0.16
CA MET A 80 -7.27 15.53 0.96
C MET A 80 -8.03 16.75 1.50
N ASP A 81 -8.72 17.50 0.64
CA ASP A 81 -9.56 18.62 1.09
C ASP A 81 -10.65 18.16 2.07
N LEU A 82 -11.20 16.96 1.86
CA LEU A 82 -12.18 16.38 2.76
C LEU A 82 -11.55 15.96 4.09
N VAL A 83 -10.39 15.31 4.05
CA VAL A 83 -9.64 14.88 5.25
C VAL A 83 -9.29 16.10 6.11
N LEU A 84 -8.73 17.15 5.51
CA LEU A 84 -8.34 18.37 6.23
C LEU A 84 -9.52 19.17 6.78
N TYR A 85 -10.64 19.16 6.08
CA TYR A 85 -11.79 19.97 6.45
C TYR A 85 -12.76 19.29 7.42
N GLN A 86 -12.89 17.96 7.35
CA GLN A 86 -13.82 17.16 8.16
C GLN A 86 -13.13 15.92 8.77
N PRO A 87 -11.96 16.07 9.43
CA PRO A 87 -11.18 14.91 9.87
C PRO A 87 -11.91 14.08 10.93
N ARG A 88 -12.68 14.73 11.83
CA ARG A 88 -13.39 14.03 12.89
C ARG A 88 -14.54 13.17 12.37
N GLU A 89 -15.29 13.73 11.44
CA GLU A 89 -16.43 13.06 10.83
C GLU A 89 -16.00 11.94 9.89
N LEU A 90 -14.86 12.11 9.21
CA LEU A 90 -14.33 11.14 8.27
C LEU A 90 -13.57 10.00 8.95
N LEU A 91 -12.65 10.34 9.84
CA LEU A 91 -11.76 9.38 10.49
C LEU A 91 -12.34 8.78 11.77
N GLY A 92 -13.37 9.43 12.34
CA GLY A 92 -13.84 9.14 13.68
C GLY A 92 -12.96 9.72 14.78
N MET A 93 -13.53 9.86 15.98
CA MET A 93 -12.84 10.54 17.07
C MET A 93 -11.58 9.84 17.55
N LYS A 94 -11.58 8.50 17.60
CA LYS A 94 -10.45 7.68 18.06
C LYS A 94 -9.22 7.91 17.16
N THR A 95 -9.40 7.76 15.84
CA THR A 95 -8.33 7.98 14.85
C THR A 95 -7.87 9.43 14.84
N TYR A 96 -8.82 10.38 14.87
CA TYR A 96 -8.50 11.81 14.90
C TYR A 96 -7.67 12.19 16.14
N CYS A 97 -8.00 11.68 17.33
CA CYS A 97 -7.23 11.97 18.54
C CYS A 97 -5.79 11.45 18.48
N ARG A 98 -5.55 10.38 17.72
CA ARG A 98 -4.22 9.78 17.58
C ARG A 98 -3.40 10.40 16.45
N PHE A 99 -4.01 10.64 15.30
CA PHE A 99 -3.34 11.01 14.05
C PHE A 99 -3.68 12.42 13.56
N GLY A 100 -4.58 13.14 14.25
CA GLY A 100 -5.02 14.46 13.81
C GLY A 100 -5.80 14.39 12.48
N ALA A 101 -5.43 15.24 11.54
CA ALA A 101 -6.02 15.28 10.21
C ALA A 101 -5.22 14.46 9.18
N GLU A 102 -4.54 13.41 9.63
CA GLU A 102 -3.88 12.44 8.75
C GLU A 102 -4.78 11.23 8.54
N PHE A 103 -4.80 10.71 7.32
CA PHE A 103 -5.41 9.42 7.00
C PHE A 103 -4.33 8.35 7.15
N PRO A 104 -4.29 7.59 8.29
CA PRO A 104 -3.10 6.84 8.69
C PRO A 104 -2.99 5.47 8.03
N ILE A 105 -3.54 5.32 6.86
CA ILE A 105 -3.53 4.07 6.11
C ILE A 105 -3.41 4.37 4.62
N ARG A 106 -2.69 3.50 3.91
CA ARG A 106 -2.63 3.44 2.46
C ARG A 106 -3.04 2.05 2.03
N PHE A 107 -3.82 1.95 0.98
CA PHE A 107 -4.04 0.69 0.28
C PHE A 107 -4.02 0.94 -1.21
N ASP A 108 -3.46 0.01 -1.95
CA ASP A 108 -3.39 0.08 -3.40
C ASP A 108 -3.24 -1.33 -4.00
N PHE A 109 -3.52 -1.41 -5.28
CA PHE A 109 -3.32 -2.61 -6.06
C PHE A 109 -2.02 -2.51 -6.84
N LEU A 110 -1.15 -3.51 -6.66
CA LEU A 110 0.12 -3.63 -7.37
C LEU A 110 -0.01 -4.72 -8.41
N ASP A 111 0.08 -4.35 -9.68
CA ASP A 111 -0.06 -5.27 -10.80
C ASP A 111 1.30 -5.56 -11.42
N THR A 112 1.76 -6.79 -11.29
CA THR A 112 2.98 -7.28 -11.92
C THR A 112 2.73 -8.44 -12.89
N ILE A 113 1.46 -8.77 -13.20
CA ILE A 113 1.11 -9.86 -14.11
C ILE A 113 1.46 -9.47 -15.55
N GLY A 114 2.38 -10.23 -16.14
CA GLY A 114 2.99 -9.87 -17.42
C GLY A 114 3.96 -8.68 -17.35
N GLY A 115 4.29 -8.25 -16.14
CA GLY A 115 5.25 -7.19 -15.83
C GLY A 115 6.56 -7.73 -15.24
N GLN A 116 7.13 -6.99 -14.31
CA GLN A 116 8.43 -7.28 -13.69
C GLN A 116 8.32 -7.23 -12.16
N ASN A 117 9.39 -7.67 -11.47
CA ASN A 117 9.48 -7.56 -10.01
C ASN A 117 9.41 -6.10 -9.54
N LEU A 118 8.82 -5.86 -8.38
CA LEU A 118 9.00 -4.59 -7.69
C LEU A 118 10.47 -4.39 -7.28
N SER A 119 10.83 -3.17 -6.89
CA SER A 119 12.16 -2.91 -6.32
C SER A 119 12.34 -3.71 -5.03
N LEU A 120 13.48 -4.36 -4.87
CA LEU A 120 13.86 -4.95 -3.59
C LEU A 120 14.10 -3.82 -2.59
N GLN A 121 13.40 -3.84 -1.45
CA GLN A 121 13.30 -2.68 -0.57
C GLN A 121 13.19 -3.06 0.91
N VAL A 122 13.34 -2.06 1.75
CA VAL A 122 13.12 -2.15 3.19
C VAL A 122 12.51 -0.84 3.72
N HIS A 123 11.48 -0.94 4.53
CA HIS A 123 10.91 0.23 5.21
C HIS A 123 11.74 0.60 6.43
N PRO A 124 11.93 1.89 6.72
CA PRO A 124 12.70 2.33 7.88
C PRO A 124 12.05 1.95 9.19
N LEU A 125 12.85 1.69 10.19
CA LEU A 125 12.38 1.51 11.57
C LEU A 125 11.81 2.83 12.12
N THR A 126 10.86 2.77 13.04
CA THR A 126 10.21 3.94 13.63
C THR A 126 11.19 4.94 14.22
N GLU A 127 12.22 4.46 14.95
CA GLU A 127 13.22 5.35 15.53
C GLU A 127 14.10 6.03 14.46
N TYR A 128 14.37 5.32 13.37
CA TYR A 128 15.13 5.89 12.26
C TYR A 128 14.34 6.99 11.56
N ILE A 129 13.09 6.72 11.19
CA ILE A 129 12.24 7.70 10.50
C ILE A 129 11.98 8.93 11.37
N LYS A 130 11.81 8.73 12.69
CA LYS A 130 11.63 9.81 13.65
C LYS A 130 12.86 10.71 13.75
N SER A 131 14.04 10.12 13.86
CA SER A 131 15.29 10.87 14.05
C SER A 131 15.79 11.56 12.78
N HIS A 132 15.56 10.98 11.60
CA HIS A 132 16.08 11.49 10.34
C HIS A 132 15.06 12.33 9.54
N PHE A 133 13.77 12.05 9.70
CA PHE A 133 12.72 12.66 8.90
C PHE A 133 11.61 13.32 9.71
N GLY A 134 11.66 13.21 11.06
CA GLY A 134 10.69 13.83 11.95
C GLY A 134 9.27 13.23 11.91
N MET A 135 9.11 12.06 11.27
CA MET A 135 7.84 11.34 11.23
C MET A 135 7.62 10.52 12.48
N THR A 136 6.37 10.30 12.85
CA THR A 136 6.00 9.68 14.13
C THR A 136 5.70 8.19 14.05
N TYR A 137 5.50 7.67 12.85
CA TYR A 137 5.25 6.25 12.58
C TYR A 137 5.82 5.87 11.21
N THR A 138 6.07 4.58 10.99
CA THR A 138 6.68 4.05 9.79
C THR A 138 5.66 3.33 8.91
N GLN A 139 6.12 2.81 7.78
CA GLN A 139 5.36 1.97 6.86
C GLN A 139 5.51 0.51 7.29
N ASP A 140 4.62 0.03 8.17
CA ASP A 140 4.35 -1.40 8.28
C ASP A 140 3.33 -1.76 7.22
N GLU A 141 3.53 -2.84 6.49
CA GLU A 141 2.65 -3.21 5.40
C GLU A 141 2.31 -4.69 5.37
N SER A 142 1.38 -5.04 4.52
CA SER A 142 1.04 -6.42 4.21
C SER A 142 0.64 -6.57 2.76
N TYR A 143 0.90 -7.75 2.20
CA TYR A 143 0.44 -8.15 0.89
C TYR A 143 -0.64 -9.20 1.01
N TYR A 144 -1.75 -8.99 0.32
CA TYR A 144 -2.74 -10.01 0.05
C TYR A 144 -2.77 -10.30 -1.44
N ILE A 145 -2.61 -11.57 -1.79
CA ILE A 145 -2.51 -11.99 -3.18
C ILE A 145 -3.92 -12.16 -3.78
N LEU A 146 -4.31 -11.24 -4.64
CA LEU A 146 -5.59 -11.27 -5.34
C LEU A 146 -5.58 -12.26 -6.52
N ASP A 147 -4.44 -12.36 -7.19
CA ASP A 147 -4.21 -13.30 -8.29
C ASP A 147 -2.71 -13.56 -8.45
N CYS A 148 -2.34 -14.73 -8.97
CA CYS A 148 -0.94 -15.07 -9.19
C CYS A 148 -0.84 -16.06 -10.32
N GLN A 149 0.10 -15.81 -11.24
CA GLN A 149 0.43 -16.73 -12.33
C GLN A 149 1.69 -17.52 -12.01
N ASP A 150 1.96 -18.55 -12.80
CA ASP A 150 3.11 -19.46 -12.61
C ASP A 150 4.43 -18.70 -12.45
N GLY A 151 5.16 -19.05 -11.40
CA GLY A 151 6.43 -18.45 -11.03
C GLY A 151 6.31 -17.12 -10.27
N GLY A 152 5.08 -16.65 -9.99
CA GLY A 152 4.85 -15.49 -9.16
C GLY A 152 5.07 -15.77 -7.68
N GLY A 153 5.49 -14.77 -6.92
CA GLY A 153 5.76 -14.93 -5.50
C GLY A 153 6.20 -13.64 -4.81
N VAL A 154 6.68 -13.80 -3.60
CA VAL A 154 7.15 -12.69 -2.78
C VAL A 154 8.56 -12.98 -2.29
N TYR A 155 9.47 -12.03 -2.53
CA TYR A 155 10.75 -12.00 -1.83
C TYR A 155 10.49 -11.44 -0.42
N LEU A 156 10.86 -12.19 0.62
CA LEU A 156 10.55 -11.80 1.99
C LEU A 156 11.56 -12.32 3.01
N GLY A 157 12.17 -11.38 3.73
CA GLY A 157 13.18 -11.68 4.74
C GLY A 157 14.44 -12.35 4.20
N LEU A 158 15.37 -12.59 5.05
CA LEU A 158 16.72 -13.01 4.69
C LEU A 158 16.86 -14.54 4.72
N LYS A 159 17.75 -15.09 3.93
CA LYS A 159 18.12 -16.50 4.04
C LYS A 159 18.98 -16.74 5.30
N ASP A 160 18.95 -17.99 5.79
CA ASP A 160 19.79 -18.39 6.92
C ASP A 160 21.26 -18.29 6.55
N ASN A 161 22.09 -18.00 7.55
CA ASN A 161 23.56 -17.99 7.45
C ASN A 161 24.16 -16.99 6.45
N ILE A 162 23.40 -15.98 6.00
CA ILE A 162 23.96 -14.89 5.22
C ILE A 162 24.91 -14.03 6.06
N ARG A 163 25.83 -13.35 5.42
CA ARG A 163 26.71 -12.40 6.07
C ARG A 163 26.29 -10.98 5.65
N PRO A 164 25.85 -10.13 6.59
CA PRO A 164 25.36 -8.78 6.28
C PRO A 164 26.30 -7.97 5.39
N HIS A 165 27.59 -7.97 5.71
CA HIS A 165 28.58 -7.21 4.95
C HIS A 165 28.74 -7.70 3.49
N GLU A 166 28.64 -9.03 3.24
CA GLU A 166 28.71 -9.57 1.87
C GLU A 166 27.51 -9.10 1.03
N MET A 167 26.32 -9.10 1.62
CA MET A 167 25.10 -8.61 0.94
C MET A 167 25.24 -7.12 0.59
N ILE A 168 25.71 -6.30 1.52
CA ILE A 168 25.88 -4.86 1.28
C ILE A 168 26.98 -4.60 0.27
N ASP A 169 28.08 -5.35 0.32
CA ASP A 169 29.16 -5.23 -0.66
C ASP A 169 28.70 -5.60 -2.07
N ASP A 170 27.90 -6.67 -2.22
CA ASP A 170 27.37 -7.11 -3.51
C ASP A 170 26.33 -6.12 -4.06
N LEU A 171 25.47 -5.53 -3.21
CA LEU A 171 24.57 -4.44 -3.59
C LEU A 171 25.36 -3.22 -4.09
N ASN A 172 26.41 -2.82 -3.38
CA ASN A 172 27.26 -1.69 -3.78
C ASN A 172 28.01 -1.93 -5.09
N LYS A 173 28.46 -3.17 -5.35
CA LYS A 173 29.07 -3.54 -6.64
C LYS A 173 28.06 -3.43 -7.78
N ALA A 174 26.84 -3.98 -7.57
CA ALA A 174 25.78 -3.90 -8.57
C ALA A 174 25.42 -2.44 -8.88
N GLN A 175 25.33 -1.58 -7.86
CA GLN A 175 25.08 -0.14 -8.05
C GLN A 175 26.16 0.54 -8.90
N LYS A 176 27.41 0.10 -8.82
CA LYS A 176 28.51 0.63 -9.61
C LYS A 176 28.61 0.03 -11.01
N GLY A 177 27.75 -0.92 -11.35
CA GLY A 177 27.81 -1.66 -12.62
C GLY A 177 28.91 -2.70 -12.67
N GLU A 178 29.44 -3.13 -11.51
CA GLU A 178 30.49 -4.15 -11.39
C GLU A 178 29.92 -5.59 -11.35
N GLY A 179 28.69 -5.76 -11.77
CA GLY A 179 27.95 -7.02 -11.80
C GLY A 179 26.47 -6.82 -11.44
N SER A 180 25.69 -7.89 -11.47
CA SER A 180 24.29 -7.87 -11.03
C SER A 180 24.18 -8.45 -9.62
N PHE A 181 23.21 -7.97 -8.84
CA PHE A 181 22.93 -8.49 -7.50
C PHE A 181 22.09 -9.78 -7.61
N ASP A 182 22.56 -10.84 -6.99
CA ASP A 182 21.83 -12.11 -6.87
C ASP A 182 20.92 -12.08 -5.63
N ALA A 183 19.67 -11.63 -5.82
CA ALA A 183 18.70 -11.53 -4.74
C ALA A 183 18.42 -12.89 -4.08
N GLU A 184 18.38 -13.99 -4.86
CA GLU A 184 18.07 -15.31 -4.34
C GLU A 184 19.19 -15.91 -3.47
N ARG A 185 20.38 -15.37 -3.55
CA ARG A 185 21.47 -15.73 -2.62
C ARG A 185 21.18 -15.24 -1.20
N TYR A 186 20.48 -14.11 -1.04
CA TYR A 186 20.35 -13.41 0.22
C TYR A 186 18.92 -13.37 0.78
N VAL A 187 17.92 -13.36 -0.09
CA VAL A 187 16.52 -13.15 0.27
C VAL A 187 15.72 -14.43 -0.04
N ASN A 188 14.81 -14.79 0.86
CA ASN A 188 13.90 -15.89 0.60
C ASN A 188 12.92 -15.51 -0.52
N PHE A 189 12.56 -16.49 -1.33
CA PHE A 189 11.48 -16.43 -2.29
C PHE A 189 10.39 -17.42 -1.89
N PHE A 190 9.16 -16.94 -1.78
CA PHE A 190 7.99 -17.75 -1.52
C PHE A 190 7.08 -17.70 -2.73
N GLU A 191 6.90 -18.85 -3.40
CA GLU A 191 5.86 -18.97 -4.43
C GLU A 191 4.51 -18.61 -3.81
N ALA A 192 3.77 -17.73 -4.48
CA ALA A 192 2.50 -17.25 -4.00
C ALA A 192 1.33 -17.93 -4.70
N LYS A 193 0.23 -18.01 -3.97
CA LYS A 193 -1.07 -18.44 -4.50
C LYS A 193 -2.10 -17.38 -4.21
N LYS A 194 -3.16 -17.37 -4.99
CA LYS A 194 -4.33 -16.56 -4.68
C LYS A 194 -4.78 -16.79 -3.25
N HIS A 195 -5.01 -15.72 -2.51
CA HIS A 195 -5.38 -15.66 -1.10
C HIS A 195 -4.24 -15.87 -0.10
N ASP A 196 -3.00 -16.03 -0.55
CA ASP A 196 -1.87 -15.95 0.38
C ASP A 196 -1.72 -14.54 0.93
N HIS A 197 -1.21 -14.47 2.16
CA HIS A 197 -1.02 -13.23 2.90
C HIS A 197 0.38 -13.16 3.49
N TYR A 198 1.03 -12.01 3.35
CA TYR A 198 2.39 -11.76 3.82
C TYR A 198 2.42 -10.50 4.69
N LEU A 199 2.87 -10.64 5.94
CA LEU A 199 3.16 -9.51 6.81
C LEU A 199 4.54 -8.95 6.49
N ILE A 200 4.64 -7.63 6.43
CA ILE A 200 5.87 -6.93 6.08
C ILE A 200 6.13 -5.80 7.10
N PRO A 201 6.47 -6.16 8.34
CA PRO A 201 6.82 -5.12 9.32
C PRO A 201 8.11 -4.42 8.92
N ALA A 202 8.20 -3.13 9.26
CA ALA A 202 9.36 -2.28 8.97
C ALA A 202 10.68 -2.99 9.34
N GLY A 203 11.69 -2.81 8.51
CA GLY A 203 12.98 -3.50 8.64
C GLY A 203 13.05 -4.88 7.97
N THR A 204 11.98 -5.35 7.33
CA THR A 204 11.98 -6.60 6.57
C THR A 204 12.33 -6.32 5.10
N VAL A 205 13.36 -6.98 4.59
CA VAL A 205 13.71 -6.94 3.16
C VAL A 205 12.64 -7.66 2.36
N HIS A 206 12.06 -7.00 1.34
CA HIS A 206 10.94 -7.59 0.59
C HIS A 206 10.77 -6.99 -0.80
N CYS A 207 10.04 -7.68 -1.64
CA CYS A 207 9.30 -7.15 -2.78
C CYS A 207 8.36 -8.20 -3.37
N SER A 208 7.31 -7.80 -4.08
CA SER A 208 6.54 -8.69 -4.94
C SER A 208 7.34 -9.01 -6.21
N SER A 209 7.30 -10.26 -6.64
CA SER A 209 7.87 -10.65 -7.92
C SER A 209 6.93 -10.31 -9.08
N SER A 210 7.39 -10.55 -10.31
CA SER A 210 6.51 -10.60 -11.48
C SER A 210 5.39 -11.61 -11.29
N ASN A 211 4.32 -11.47 -12.08
CA ASN A 211 3.19 -12.38 -12.14
C ASN A 211 2.30 -12.43 -10.89
N CYS A 212 2.29 -11.38 -10.09
CA CYS A 212 1.38 -11.23 -8.95
C CYS A 212 0.45 -10.03 -9.11
N MET A 213 -0.76 -10.18 -8.62
CA MET A 213 -1.70 -9.10 -8.37
C MET A 213 -1.89 -8.98 -6.86
N VAL A 214 -1.44 -7.89 -6.29
CA VAL A 214 -1.36 -7.71 -4.84
C VAL A 214 -2.30 -6.59 -4.41
N LEU A 215 -3.06 -6.81 -3.34
CA LEU A 215 -3.58 -5.74 -2.51
C LEU A 215 -2.55 -5.45 -1.43
N GLU A 216 -1.92 -4.29 -1.49
CA GLU A 216 -1.06 -3.77 -0.44
C GLU A 216 -1.88 -2.94 0.55
N ILE A 217 -1.63 -3.13 1.83
CA ILE A 217 -2.17 -2.29 2.91
C ILE A 217 -1.00 -1.86 3.78
N SER A 218 -0.84 -0.55 3.92
CA SER A 218 0.26 0.08 4.67
C SER A 218 -0.25 0.97 5.78
N ALA A 219 0.49 1.02 6.89
CA ALA A 219 0.19 1.81 8.09
C ALA A 219 0.58 3.30 7.98
N THR A 220 0.63 3.84 6.78
CA THR A 220 1.00 5.24 6.54
C THR A 220 0.34 5.76 5.27
N PRO A 221 -0.03 7.04 5.21
CA PRO A 221 -0.47 7.67 3.95
C PRO A 221 0.70 7.89 2.97
N TYR A 222 1.94 7.81 3.43
CA TYR A 222 3.12 8.13 2.63
C TYR A 222 3.90 6.86 2.27
N ILE A 223 4.43 6.81 1.04
CA ILE A 223 5.42 5.82 0.67
C ILE A 223 6.72 6.18 1.35
N PHE A 224 7.21 5.31 2.23
CA PHE A 224 8.49 5.50 2.88
C PHE A 224 9.32 4.22 2.83
N THR A 225 10.18 4.14 1.82
CA THR A 225 10.98 2.94 1.59
C THR A 225 12.39 3.26 1.12
N PHE A 226 13.33 2.42 1.49
CA PHE A 226 14.68 2.41 0.94
C PHE A 226 14.83 1.29 -0.06
N LYS A 227 14.99 1.64 -1.34
CA LYS A 227 15.28 0.67 -2.38
C LYS A 227 16.72 0.18 -2.23
N LEU A 228 16.87 -1.13 -2.11
CA LEU A 228 18.18 -1.80 -2.04
C LEU A 228 18.68 -2.17 -3.43
N TRP A 229 17.80 -2.60 -4.31
CA TRP A 229 18.10 -2.96 -5.68
C TRP A 229 16.87 -2.86 -6.58
N ASP A 230 17.04 -2.45 -7.80
CA ASP A 230 15.96 -2.27 -8.75
C ASP A 230 16.14 -3.09 -10.04
N TRP A 231 16.75 -4.26 -9.93
CA TRP A 231 16.88 -5.24 -11.01
C TRP A 231 17.65 -4.68 -12.23
N ASP A 232 18.56 -3.74 -12.01
CA ASP A 232 19.32 -3.03 -13.03
C ASP A 232 18.46 -2.30 -14.07
N ARG A 233 17.22 -1.94 -13.71
CA ARG A 233 16.25 -1.26 -14.59
C ARG A 233 16.47 0.23 -14.70
N LEU A 234 16.07 0.76 -15.86
CA LEU A 234 15.89 2.19 -16.05
C LEU A 234 14.46 2.60 -15.68
N GLY A 235 14.30 3.83 -15.22
CA GLY A 235 12.99 4.47 -15.06
C GLY A 235 12.31 4.76 -16.40
N LEU A 236 11.06 5.22 -16.34
CA LEU A 236 10.31 5.65 -17.54
C LEU A 236 11.00 6.82 -18.27
N ASP A 237 11.83 7.56 -17.58
CA ASP A 237 12.67 8.65 -18.11
C ASP A 237 13.98 8.15 -18.78
N GLY A 238 14.23 6.84 -18.77
CA GLY A 238 15.43 6.21 -19.30
C GLY A 238 16.68 6.36 -18.41
N LEU A 239 16.53 6.86 -17.17
CA LEU A 239 17.60 7.01 -16.21
C LEU A 239 17.60 5.86 -15.18
N PRO A 240 18.78 5.53 -14.58
CA PRO A 240 18.82 4.60 -13.45
C PRO A 240 17.91 5.08 -12.31
N ARG A 241 17.12 4.18 -11.74
CA ARG A 241 16.25 4.52 -10.62
C ARG A 241 17.06 4.69 -9.33
N PRO A 242 16.70 5.67 -8.48
CA PRO A 242 17.41 5.90 -7.21
C PRO A 242 17.39 4.66 -6.33
N ILE A 243 18.50 4.32 -5.70
CA ILE A 243 18.64 3.30 -4.67
C ILE A 243 19.30 3.89 -3.42
N HIS A 244 18.99 3.31 -2.25
CA HIS A 244 19.30 3.89 -0.96
C HIS A 244 19.96 2.85 -0.03
N ILE A 245 21.07 2.23 -0.50
CA ILE A 245 21.69 1.11 0.20
C ILE A 245 22.18 1.50 1.58
N GLU A 246 22.79 2.69 1.73
CA GLU A 246 23.34 3.13 3.01
C GLU A 246 22.25 3.25 4.10
N ASP A 247 21.15 3.90 3.77
CA ASP A 247 20.04 4.06 4.72
C ASP A 247 19.26 2.75 4.92
N GLY A 248 19.07 2.00 3.84
CA GLY A 248 18.45 0.68 3.90
C GLY A 248 19.20 -0.27 4.82
N ALA A 249 20.53 -0.34 4.70
CA ALA A 249 21.38 -1.22 5.52
C ALA A 249 21.26 -0.96 7.02
N LYS A 250 21.01 0.29 7.42
CA LYS A 250 20.82 0.69 8.83
C LYS A 250 19.47 0.23 9.39
N ASN A 251 18.53 -0.10 8.51
CA ASN A 251 17.17 -0.46 8.89
C ASN A 251 16.86 -1.95 8.77
N ILE A 252 17.67 -2.72 8.03
CA ILE A 252 17.45 -4.17 7.88
C ILE A 252 17.53 -4.86 9.24
N GLN A 253 16.53 -5.64 9.57
CA GLN A 253 16.52 -6.55 10.71
C GLN A 253 17.13 -7.89 10.28
N TRP A 254 18.42 -8.07 10.58
CA TRP A 254 19.25 -9.17 10.09
C TRP A 254 18.90 -10.53 10.69
N ASP A 255 18.11 -10.55 11.75
CA ASP A 255 17.61 -11.74 12.43
C ASP A 255 16.30 -12.30 11.82
N ARG A 256 15.68 -11.56 10.91
CA ARG A 256 14.48 -12.03 10.20
C ARG A 256 14.86 -13.00 9.08
N THR A 257 15.32 -14.19 9.52
CA THR A 257 15.77 -15.25 8.60
C THR A 257 14.67 -16.25 8.29
N THR A 258 14.96 -17.25 7.48
CA THR A 258 14.00 -18.14 6.82
C THR A 258 12.95 -18.72 7.78
N GLN A 259 13.37 -19.29 8.90
CA GLN A 259 12.42 -19.94 9.81
C GLN A 259 11.55 -18.90 10.51
N TRP A 260 12.16 -17.81 10.99
CA TRP A 260 11.42 -16.73 11.63
C TRP A 260 10.35 -16.13 10.68
N VAL A 261 10.72 -15.92 9.41
CA VAL A 261 9.80 -15.40 8.39
C VAL A 261 8.62 -16.34 8.17
N LYS A 262 8.87 -17.64 8.05
CA LYS A 262 7.81 -18.65 7.88
C LYS A 262 6.84 -18.68 9.06
N ASP A 263 7.38 -18.58 10.27
CA ASP A 263 6.57 -18.70 11.49
C ASP A 263 5.79 -17.42 11.81
N ASN A 264 6.25 -16.25 11.34
CA ASN A 264 5.70 -14.97 11.76
C ASN A 264 5.07 -14.16 10.63
N LEU A 265 5.49 -14.33 9.37
CA LEU A 265 5.11 -13.41 8.30
C LEU A 265 4.28 -14.05 7.17
N VAL A 266 4.42 -15.36 6.95
CA VAL A 266 3.77 -16.04 5.83
C VAL A 266 2.48 -16.68 6.31
N ASN A 267 1.34 -16.23 5.77
CA ASN A 267 0.00 -16.75 6.12
C ASN A 267 -0.26 -16.81 7.63
N ASN A 268 0.38 -15.92 8.40
CA ASN A 268 0.18 -15.83 9.84
C ASN A 268 -1.05 -14.97 10.13
N ILE A 269 -2.17 -15.63 10.35
CA ILE A 269 -3.45 -15.00 10.65
C ILE A 269 -3.52 -14.78 12.17
N GLN A 270 -3.63 -13.51 12.56
CA GLN A 270 -3.88 -13.13 13.94
C GLN A 270 -5.34 -12.74 14.12
N ILE A 271 -6.02 -13.41 15.05
CA ILE A 271 -7.39 -13.05 15.43
C ILE A 271 -7.29 -12.05 16.58
N ILE A 272 -7.75 -10.83 16.35
CA ILE A 272 -7.80 -9.79 17.37
C ILE A 272 -9.17 -9.86 18.03
N HIS A 273 -9.17 -10.13 19.34
CA HIS A 273 -10.41 -10.27 20.13
C HIS A 273 -10.74 -9.04 20.98
N ASP A 274 -9.83 -8.06 21.08
CA ASP A 274 -9.99 -6.88 21.91
C ASP A 274 -9.87 -5.61 21.07
N GLU A 275 -10.78 -4.65 21.29
CA GLU A 275 -10.75 -3.36 20.59
C GLU A 275 -9.46 -2.57 20.84
N ASP A 276 -8.78 -2.80 21.97
CA ASP A 276 -7.53 -2.12 22.28
C ASP A 276 -6.36 -2.66 21.45
N ASP A 277 -6.43 -3.90 20.96
CA ASP A 277 -5.44 -4.51 20.07
C ASP A 277 -5.47 -3.92 18.63
N TYR A 278 -6.54 -3.25 18.25
CA TYR A 278 -6.63 -2.53 16.96
C TYR A 278 -5.67 -1.35 16.84
N LEU A 279 -4.94 -1.02 17.87
CA LEU A 279 -4.00 0.10 17.88
C LEU A 279 -2.57 -0.31 17.54
N GLU A 280 -2.28 -1.58 17.57
CA GLU A 280 -1.04 -2.14 17.02
C GLU A 280 -1.36 -2.73 15.67
N PHE A 281 -0.65 -2.27 14.65
CA PHE A 281 -0.83 -2.76 13.27
C PHE A 281 -0.45 -4.22 13.18
N THR A 282 -1.39 -5.05 13.49
CA THR A 282 -1.41 -6.41 13.00
C THR A 282 -2.25 -6.38 11.74
N SER A 283 -1.68 -6.73 10.60
CA SER A 283 -2.47 -6.88 9.40
C SER A 283 -3.48 -8.00 9.65
N ILE A 284 -4.72 -7.70 9.43
CA ILE A 284 -5.80 -8.65 9.56
C ILE A 284 -5.93 -9.31 8.20
N SER A 285 -5.68 -10.61 8.13
CA SER A 285 -6.17 -11.39 7.01
C SER A 285 -7.69 -11.45 7.10
N ILE A 286 -8.36 -10.76 6.22
CA ILE A 286 -9.81 -10.56 6.31
C ILE A 286 -10.61 -11.76 5.76
N LEU A 287 -10.00 -12.85 5.23
CA LEU A 287 -10.72 -13.58 4.19
C LEU A 287 -11.17 -15.01 4.41
N GLU A 288 -10.63 -15.81 5.30
CA GLU A 288 -11.18 -17.18 5.43
C GLU A 288 -11.56 -17.60 6.85
N ASP A 289 -10.90 -17.07 7.87
CA ASP A 289 -11.20 -17.42 9.25
C ASP A 289 -11.86 -16.29 10.05
N VAL A 290 -11.93 -15.14 9.48
CA VAL A 290 -13.01 -14.24 9.78
C VAL A 290 -14.26 -14.78 9.05
N LYS A 291 -14.59 -16.01 9.33
CA LYS A 291 -15.99 -16.33 9.56
C LYS A 291 -16.34 -15.54 10.81
N PHE A 292 -16.37 -14.26 10.59
CA PHE A 292 -17.23 -13.47 11.38
C PHE A 292 -18.48 -14.31 11.56
N ASP A 293 -19.01 -14.28 12.68
CA ASP A 293 -20.44 -14.26 12.74
C ASP A 293 -20.87 -12.97 12.02
N ILE A 294 -20.28 -12.82 10.78
CA ILE A 294 -20.42 -11.69 9.86
C ILE A 294 -21.88 -11.50 9.55
N GLU A 295 -22.70 -12.55 9.61
CA GLU A 295 -24.11 -12.37 9.30
C GLU A 295 -24.81 -11.58 10.39
N SER A 296 -24.53 -11.82 11.66
CA SER A 296 -25.14 -11.04 12.73
C SER A 296 -24.49 -9.67 12.91
N GLU A 297 -23.18 -9.57 12.88
CA GLU A 297 -22.49 -8.29 12.99
C GLU A 297 -22.61 -7.44 11.72
N ARG A 298 -22.58 -8.05 10.54
CA ARG A 298 -22.91 -7.36 9.28
C ARG A 298 -24.32 -6.80 9.32
N ASP A 299 -25.27 -7.53 9.79
CA ASP A 299 -26.67 -7.09 9.86
C ASP A 299 -26.89 -6.04 10.95
N GLU A 300 -26.17 -6.09 12.06
CA GLU A 300 -26.13 -5.00 13.04
C GLU A 300 -25.39 -3.78 12.49
N TRP A 301 -24.25 -3.99 11.85
CA TRP A 301 -23.48 -2.93 11.20
C TRP A 301 -24.28 -2.29 10.06
N LEU A 302 -24.91 -3.09 9.20
CA LEU A 302 -25.81 -2.61 8.15
C LEU A 302 -27.04 -1.91 8.71
N LYS A 303 -27.61 -2.35 9.81
CA LYS A 303 -28.72 -1.65 10.50
C LYS A 303 -28.27 -0.32 11.08
N GLN A 304 -27.09 -0.26 11.69
CA GLN A 304 -26.50 0.96 12.22
C GLN A 304 -26.14 1.96 11.12
N TYR A 305 -25.77 1.46 9.95
CA TYR A 305 -25.33 2.23 8.80
C TYR A 305 -26.29 2.18 7.60
N GLN A 306 -27.47 1.59 7.75
CA GLN A 306 -28.50 1.56 6.71
C GLN A 306 -28.79 2.96 6.19
N GLY A 307 -28.35 3.26 4.99
CA GLY A 307 -28.36 4.60 4.37
C GLY A 307 -27.07 5.40 4.49
N LYS A 308 -26.00 4.87 5.12
CA LYS A 308 -24.72 5.56 5.29
C LYS A 308 -23.53 4.87 4.64
N ALA A 309 -23.62 3.60 4.27
CA ALA A 309 -22.52 2.91 3.61
C ALA A 309 -23.00 2.01 2.47
N ASN A 310 -22.54 2.29 1.28
CA ASN A 310 -22.32 1.31 0.22
C ASN A 310 -20.82 1.32 -0.07
N VAL A 311 -20.06 0.61 0.71
CA VAL A 311 -18.75 0.13 0.31
C VAL A 311 -19.01 -1.22 -0.32
N CYS A 312 -19.20 -1.23 -1.63
CA CYS A 312 -19.10 -2.45 -2.40
C CYS A 312 -17.62 -2.63 -2.73
N ILE A 313 -17.01 -3.59 -2.07
CA ILE A 313 -15.91 -4.34 -2.64
C ILE A 313 -16.62 -5.52 -3.34
N GLU A 314 -16.92 -5.37 -4.62
CA GLU A 314 -17.17 -6.48 -5.53
C GLU A 314 -15.88 -6.85 -6.21
#